data_ac7a4005983b9c4fa2fc5ce5666d93eb
#
_entry.id   ac7a4005983b9c4fa2fc5ce5666d93eb
#
_cell.length_a   1.000
_cell.length_b   1.000
_cell.length_c   1.000
_cell.angle_alpha   90.00
_cell.angle_beta   90.00
_cell.angle_gamma   90.00
#
_symmetry.space_group_name_H-M   'P 1'
#
loop_
_entity.id
_entity.type
_entity.pdbx_description
1 polymer ?
#
loop_
_entity_poly.entity_id
_entity_poly.type
_entity_poly.pdbx_seq_one_letter_code
_entity_poly.pdbx_strand_id
1 'polypeptide(L)'
;MEDWSARQYLKFEDERTRPPRDLLAQVPLQKPRLVVDLGCGPGNSTELLVERFPLAEVIGLDSSPDMLRKARERLPNCKFVQDDIATWTPDLRTDLIFGNAVMQWLPDHPAIMRRLLEAMPAGGVLAIQMPDNTREPALMFQREVSESGPWRDHPEIQAAPREDLPSPEAYYDLLKPVCSAIDIWHIVYNHVMASPQAITEWFKGSSLQPFLSPLDAGAREKFLAAYTRKIIDAYKPRFDGKVLLRFPRLFIVGVR
;
A
#
# COMPACT_ATOMS: atom_id res chain seq x y z
N MET A 1 -5.84 15.59 10.64
CA MET A 1 -4.90 14.56 10.16
C MET A 1 -3.94 15.26 9.20
N GLU A 2 -2.62 15.27 9.45
CA GLU A 2 -1.67 15.81 8.47
C GLU A 2 -1.76 14.95 7.20
N ASP A 3 -1.87 15.59 6.05
CA ASP A 3 -2.00 14.90 4.77
C ASP A 3 -0.71 14.11 4.43
N TRP A 4 -0.84 13.00 3.69
CA TRP A 4 0.28 12.17 3.27
C TRP A 4 1.23 12.96 2.37
N SER A 5 2.52 13.04 2.75
CA SER A 5 3.50 13.78 1.96
C SER A 5 3.95 12.99 0.73
N ALA A 6 3.45 13.37 -0.44
CA ALA A 6 3.87 12.80 -1.73
C ALA A 6 5.39 12.93 -1.96
N ARG A 7 6.02 14.04 -1.51
CA ARG A 7 7.48 14.24 -1.64
C ARG A 7 8.30 13.17 -0.91
N GLN A 8 7.90 12.78 0.30
CA GLN A 8 8.60 11.73 1.06
C GLN A 8 8.34 10.35 0.44
N TYR A 9 7.13 10.16 -0.12
CA TYR A 9 6.75 8.91 -0.79
C TYR A 9 7.58 8.65 -2.06
N LEU A 10 7.83 9.67 -2.88
CA LEU A 10 8.57 9.55 -4.15
C LEU A 10 10.08 9.32 -4.01
N LYS A 11 10.64 9.46 -2.81
CA LYS A 11 12.09 9.22 -2.55
C LYS A 11 12.54 7.79 -2.87
N PHE A 12 11.61 6.81 -2.91
CA PHE A 12 11.87 5.40 -3.20
C PHE A 12 10.90 4.90 -4.28
N GLU A 13 10.77 5.68 -5.34
CA GLU A 13 9.78 5.43 -6.39
C GLU A 13 10.01 4.11 -7.12
N ASP A 14 11.26 3.80 -7.49
CA ASP A 14 11.60 2.59 -8.23
C ASP A 14 11.22 1.32 -7.46
N GLU A 15 11.59 1.25 -6.17
CA GLU A 15 11.27 0.11 -5.31
C GLU A 15 9.76 -0.01 -5.05
N ARG A 16 9.04 1.11 -5.03
CA ARG A 16 7.58 1.14 -4.83
C ARG A 16 6.81 0.85 -6.10
N THR A 17 7.41 1.03 -7.27
CA THR A 17 6.78 0.78 -8.58
C THR A 17 6.92 -0.67 -9.04
N ARG A 18 7.89 -1.44 -8.52
CA ARG A 18 8.06 -2.85 -8.86
C ARG A 18 6.86 -3.73 -8.49
N PRO A 19 6.30 -3.68 -7.26
CA PRO A 19 5.14 -4.51 -6.91
C PRO A 19 3.90 -4.30 -7.78
N PRO A 20 3.46 -3.06 -8.10
CA PRO A 20 2.33 -2.90 -9.01
C PRO A 20 2.61 -3.39 -10.44
N ARG A 21 3.87 -3.37 -10.93
CA ARG A 21 4.23 -4.02 -12.21
C ARG A 21 4.07 -5.53 -12.14
N ASP A 22 4.54 -6.16 -11.04
CA ASP A 22 4.43 -7.60 -10.84
C ASP A 22 2.96 -8.03 -10.71
N LEU A 23 2.12 -7.24 -10.03
CA LEU A 23 0.67 -7.44 -9.96
C LEU A 23 0.01 -7.32 -11.35
N LEU A 24 0.31 -6.22 -12.06
CA LEU A 24 -0.29 -5.92 -13.37
C LEU A 24 0.04 -6.98 -14.42
N ALA A 25 1.21 -7.62 -14.33
CA ALA A 25 1.61 -8.71 -15.20
C ALA A 25 0.69 -9.94 -15.09
N GLN A 26 0.02 -10.14 -13.96
CA GLN A 26 -0.91 -11.25 -13.71
C GLN A 26 -2.38 -10.90 -13.99
N VAL A 27 -2.69 -9.67 -14.38
CA VAL A 27 -4.05 -9.25 -14.74
C VAL A 27 -4.45 -9.89 -16.09
N PRO A 28 -5.48 -10.78 -16.14
CA PRO A 28 -5.82 -11.54 -17.34
C PRO A 28 -6.72 -10.77 -18.32
N LEU A 29 -6.56 -9.44 -18.41
CA LEU A 29 -7.33 -8.58 -19.31
C LEU A 29 -6.46 -8.05 -20.44
N GLN A 30 -7.05 -8.00 -21.65
CA GLN A 30 -6.38 -7.45 -22.84
C GLN A 30 -6.91 -6.05 -23.22
N LYS A 31 -8.21 -5.84 -23.15
CA LYS A 31 -8.89 -4.61 -23.61
C LYS A 31 -10.01 -4.24 -22.64
N PRO A 32 -9.69 -3.86 -21.37
CA PRO A 32 -10.71 -3.37 -20.45
C PRO A 32 -11.29 -2.05 -20.96
N ARG A 33 -12.55 -1.79 -20.67
CA ARG A 33 -13.24 -0.53 -20.99
C ARG A 33 -12.93 0.54 -19.95
N LEU A 34 -13.09 0.18 -18.67
CA LEU A 34 -12.87 1.05 -17.51
C LEU A 34 -11.97 0.35 -16.50
N VAL A 35 -10.91 1.06 -16.11
CA VAL A 35 -9.93 0.65 -15.11
C VAL A 35 -9.96 1.64 -13.96
N VAL A 36 -10.10 1.18 -12.74
CA VAL A 36 -10.08 2.03 -11.54
C VAL A 36 -8.89 1.67 -10.66
N ASP A 37 -8.04 2.65 -10.39
CA ASP A 37 -6.89 2.55 -9.49
C ASP A 37 -7.29 3.05 -8.10
N LEU A 38 -7.52 2.13 -7.16
CA LEU A 38 -7.91 2.45 -5.79
C LEU A 38 -6.70 2.84 -4.94
N GLY A 39 -6.80 3.99 -4.27
CA GLY A 39 -5.69 4.55 -3.51
C GLY A 39 -4.52 4.87 -4.43
N CYS A 40 -4.81 5.57 -5.52
CA CYS A 40 -3.86 5.85 -6.60
C CYS A 40 -2.63 6.67 -6.15
N GLY A 41 -2.71 7.30 -4.98
CA GLY A 41 -1.65 8.15 -4.46
C GLY A 41 -1.23 9.25 -5.46
N PRO A 42 0.07 9.48 -5.67
CA PRO A 42 0.56 10.48 -6.62
C PRO A 42 0.58 9.98 -8.08
N GLY A 43 -0.15 8.88 -8.41
CA GLY A 43 -0.37 8.40 -9.76
C GLY A 43 0.63 7.37 -10.30
N ASN A 44 1.54 6.82 -9.49
CA ASN A 44 2.55 5.86 -9.94
C ASN A 44 1.94 4.56 -10.51
N SER A 45 0.96 3.97 -9.85
CA SER A 45 0.22 2.80 -10.35
C SER A 45 -0.68 3.16 -11.52
N THR A 46 -1.33 4.33 -11.45
CA THR A 46 -2.19 4.84 -12.53
C THR A 46 -1.42 4.97 -13.85
N GLU A 47 -0.17 5.45 -13.82
CA GLU A 47 0.70 5.55 -15.00
C GLU A 47 0.93 4.19 -15.66
N LEU A 48 1.23 3.16 -14.88
CA LEU A 48 1.39 1.79 -15.39
C LEU A 48 0.11 1.26 -16.02
N LEU A 49 -1.06 1.60 -15.46
CA LEU A 49 -2.35 1.19 -16.00
C LEU A 49 -2.66 1.89 -17.33
N VAL A 50 -2.36 3.19 -17.44
CA VAL A 50 -2.49 3.95 -18.70
C VAL A 50 -1.56 3.40 -19.78
N GLU A 51 -0.31 3.10 -19.44
CA GLU A 51 0.65 2.49 -20.38
C GLU A 51 0.20 1.11 -20.86
N ARG A 52 -0.31 0.27 -19.93
CA ARG A 52 -0.73 -1.11 -20.23
C ARG A 52 -2.02 -1.17 -21.03
N PHE A 53 -2.95 -0.24 -20.80
CA PHE A 53 -4.28 -0.21 -21.37
C PHE A 53 -4.59 1.13 -22.06
N PRO A 54 -3.89 1.50 -23.15
CA PRO A 54 -3.97 2.82 -23.75
C PRO A 54 -5.33 3.17 -24.37
N LEU A 55 -6.23 2.18 -24.52
CA LEU A 55 -7.58 2.37 -25.05
C LEU A 55 -8.65 2.37 -23.94
N ALA A 56 -8.28 2.11 -22.69
CA ALA A 56 -9.20 2.13 -21.56
C ALA A 56 -9.40 3.54 -21.02
N GLU A 57 -10.59 3.80 -20.48
CA GLU A 57 -10.76 4.90 -19.53
C GLU A 57 -10.08 4.48 -18.21
N VAL A 58 -9.08 5.23 -17.74
CA VAL A 58 -8.41 4.98 -16.46
C VAL A 58 -8.78 6.08 -15.49
N ILE A 59 -9.25 5.70 -14.30
CA ILE A 59 -9.64 6.61 -13.22
C ILE A 59 -8.81 6.29 -11.98
N GLY A 60 -8.09 7.28 -11.44
CA GLY A 60 -7.44 7.18 -10.14
C GLY A 60 -8.37 7.69 -9.03
N LEU A 61 -8.49 6.94 -7.94
CA LEU A 61 -9.28 7.27 -6.77
C LEU A 61 -8.40 7.31 -5.53
N ASP A 62 -8.47 8.40 -4.76
CA ASP A 62 -7.76 8.56 -3.48
C ASP A 62 -8.56 9.47 -2.54
N SER A 63 -8.39 9.32 -1.24
CA SER A 63 -9.01 10.20 -0.25
C SER A 63 -8.19 11.47 0.03
N SER A 64 -6.89 11.49 -0.31
CA SER A 64 -5.97 12.59 -0.03
C SER A 64 -5.96 13.63 -1.15
N PRO A 65 -6.35 14.89 -0.87
CA PRO A 65 -6.28 16.00 -1.84
C PRO A 65 -4.85 16.27 -2.33
N ASP A 66 -3.83 16.15 -1.47
CA ASP A 66 -2.43 16.36 -1.85
C ASP A 66 -1.92 15.30 -2.83
N MET A 67 -2.28 14.03 -2.59
CA MET A 67 -1.96 12.93 -3.49
C MET A 67 -2.61 13.14 -4.86
N LEU A 68 -3.91 13.47 -4.89
CA LEU A 68 -4.64 13.73 -6.15
C LEU A 68 -4.11 14.95 -6.91
N ARG A 69 -3.64 15.98 -6.21
CA ARG A 69 -3.00 17.13 -6.85
C ARG A 69 -1.73 16.68 -7.59
N LYS A 70 -0.88 15.87 -6.96
CA LYS A 70 0.33 15.32 -7.57
C LYS A 70 0.02 14.35 -8.72
N ALA A 71 -1.01 13.54 -8.57
CA ALA A 71 -1.46 12.63 -9.63
C ALA A 71 -1.90 13.41 -10.89
N ARG A 72 -2.63 14.54 -10.73
CA ARG A 72 -3.02 15.41 -11.86
C ARG A 72 -1.83 16.12 -12.50
N GLU A 73 -0.82 16.51 -11.71
CA GLU A 73 0.43 17.07 -12.25
C GLU A 73 1.19 16.02 -13.09
N ARG A 74 1.21 14.74 -12.64
CA ARG A 74 1.88 13.62 -13.32
C ARG A 74 1.15 13.18 -14.59
N LEU A 75 -0.18 13.06 -14.52
CA LEU A 75 -1.03 12.51 -15.58
C LEU A 75 -2.19 13.49 -15.88
N PRO A 76 -1.93 14.62 -16.54
CA PRO A 76 -2.93 15.68 -16.72
C PRO A 76 -4.15 15.26 -17.57
N ASN A 77 -4.01 14.21 -18.37
CA ASN A 77 -5.09 13.68 -19.22
C ASN A 77 -5.88 12.54 -18.54
N CYS A 78 -5.52 12.15 -17.32
CA CYS A 78 -6.21 11.10 -16.58
C CYS A 78 -7.24 11.71 -15.60
N LYS A 79 -8.34 11.02 -15.39
CA LYS A 79 -9.35 11.42 -14.42
C LYS A 79 -8.95 10.98 -13.01
N PHE A 80 -9.01 11.93 -12.06
CA PHE A 80 -8.75 11.66 -10.64
C PHE A 80 -9.91 12.14 -9.79
N VAL A 81 -10.42 11.24 -8.93
CA VAL A 81 -11.61 11.47 -8.09
C VAL A 81 -11.22 11.34 -6.63
N GLN A 82 -11.67 12.30 -5.81
CA GLN A 82 -11.58 12.18 -4.36
C GLN A 82 -12.77 11.39 -3.85
N ASP A 83 -12.51 10.20 -3.27
CA ASP A 83 -13.57 9.35 -2.72
C ASP A 83 -13.00 8.41 -1.65
N ASP A 84 -13.90 7.78 -0.88
CA ASP A 84 -13.57 6.80 0.15
C ASP A 84 -13.83 5.36 -0.35
N ILE A 85 -12.79 4.56 -0.44
CA ILE A 85 -12.84 3.16 -0.87
C ILE A 85 -13.84 2.35 -0.02
N ALA A 86 -13.98 2.68 1.27
CA ALA A 86 -14.87 1.96 2.17
C ALA A 86 -16.34 2.01 1.70
N THR A 87 -16.75 3.10 1.06
CA THR A 87 -18.13 3.33 0.59
C THR A 87 -18.28 3.34 -0.93
N TRP A 88 -17.18 3.51 -1.67
CA TRP A 88 -17.18 3.57 -3.12
C TRP A 88 -17.70 2.28 -3.77
N THR A 89 -18.44 2.42 -4.87
CA THR A 89 -19.03 1.31 -5.64
C THR A 89 -18.61 1.41 -7.10
N PRO A 90 -18.22 0.31 -7.77
CA PRO A 90 -17.85 0.34 -9.18
C PRO A 90 -19.04 0.61 -10.10
N ASP A 91 -18.78 1.30 -11.21
CA ASP A 91 -19.69 1.37 -12.36
C ASP A 91 -19.79 -0.01 -13.02
N LEU A 92 -20.94 -0.35 -13.61
CA LEU A 92 -21.15 -1.62 -14.35
C LEU A 92 -20.21 -1.81 -15.55
N ARG A 93 -19.49 -0.77 -15.98
CA ARG A 93 -18.46 -0.85 -17.03
C ARG A 93 -17.07 -1.15 -16.47
N THR A 94 -16.91 -1.20 -15.15
CA THR A 94 -15.60 -1.40 -14.52
C THR A 94 -15.12 -2.82 -14.76
N ASP A 95 -14.15 -2.97 -15.65
CA ASP A 95 -13.57 -4.28 -15.98
C ASP A 95 -12.35 -4.61 -15.11
N LEU A 96 -11.65 -3.60 -14.58
CA LEU A 96 -10.52 -3.77 -13.66
C LEU A 96 -10.62 -2.82 -12.46
N ILE A 97 -10.53 -3.38 -11.27
CA ILE A 97 -10.21 -2.66 -10.04
C ILE A 97 -8.80 -3.05 -9.64
N PHE A 98 -7.92 -2.07 -9.55
CA PHE A 98 -6.52 -2.24 -9.20
C PHE A 98 -6.22 -1.51 -7.90
N GLY A 99 -5.51 -2.14 -6.97
CA GLY A 99 -5.14 -1.50 -5.70
C GLY A 99 -3.74 -1.91 -5.26
N ASN A 100 -2.85 -0.93 -5.18
CA ASN A 100 -1.47 -1.17 -4.77
C ASN A 100 -1.17 -0.51 -3.42
N ALA A 101 -0.92 -1.32 -2.41
CA ALA A 101 -0.54 -0.89 -1.06
C ALA A 101 -1.54 0.08 -0.41
N VAL A 102 -2.83 -0.16 -0.60
CA VAL A 102 -3.93 0.66 -0.05
C VAL A 102 -4.82 -0.12 0.90
N MET A 103 -5.24 -1.35 0.55
CA MET A 103 -6.25 -2.10 1.29
C MET A 103 -5.85 -2.40 2.74
N GLN A 104 -4.58 -2.55 3.05
CA GLN A 104 -4.07 -2.77 4.42
C GLN A 104 -4.35 -1.61 5.40
N TRP A 105 -4.84 -0.48 4.91
CA TRP A 105 -5.22 0.67 5.73
C TRP A 105 -6.72 0.68 6.10
N LEU A 106 -7.51 -0.22 5.52
CA LEU A 106 -8.95 -0.31 5.75
C LEU A 106 -9.23 -1.47 6.70
N PRO A 107 -9.90 -1.26 7.84
CA PRO A 107 -10.14 -2.30 8.85
C PRO A 107 -10.81 -3.55 8.27
N ASP A 108 -11.88 -3.36 7.48
CA ASP A 108 -12.68 -4.46 6.92
C ASP A 108 -12.35 -4.73 5.45
N HIS A 109 -11.09 -4.53 5.03
CA HIS A 109 -10.72 -4.68 3.61
C HIS A 109 -11.11 -6.04 2.99
N PRO A 110 -11.12 -7.19 3.67
CA PRO A 110 -11.58 -8.43 3.05
C PRO A 110 -13.05 -8.35 2.63
N ALA A 111 -13.93 -7.81 3.49
CA ALA A 111 -15.34 -7.63 3.16
C ALA A 111 -15.53 -6.58 2.04
N ILE A 112 -14.73 -5.52 2.04
CA ILE A 112 -14.72 -4.52 0.96
C ILE A 112 -14.32 -5.18 -0.37
N MET A 113 -13.26 -5.99 -0.41
CA MET A 113 -12.82 -6.71 -1.61
C MET A 113 -13.93 -7.61 -2.16
N ARG A 114 -14.62 -8.37 -1.29
CA ARG A 114 -15.76 -9.20 -1.68
C ARG A 114 -16.89 -8.35 -2.26
N ARG A 115 -17.28 -7.27 -1.58
CA ARG A 115 -18.33 -6.34 -2.05
C ARG A 115 -18.02 -5.74 -3.42
N LEU A 116 -16.76 -5.35 -3.63
CA LEU A 116 -16.30 -4.81 -4.93
C LEU A 116 -16.42 -5.86 -6.04
N LEU A 117 -15.98 -7.10 -5.80
CA LEU A 117 -16.13 -8.20 -6.74
C LEU A 117 -17.61 -8.49 -7.05
N GLU A 118 -18.49 -8.54 -6.04
CA GLU A 118 -19.92 -8.78 -6.22
C GLU A 118 -20.60 -7.70 -7.08
N ALA A 119 -20.12 -6.46 -7.00
CA ALA A 119 -20.65 -5.33 -7.75
C ALA A 119 -20.11 -5.22 -9.19
N MET A 120 -19.02 -5.93 -9.52
CA MET A 120 -18.44 -5.92 -10.87
C MET A 120 -19.25 -6.79 -11.85
N PRO A 121 -19.19 -6.50 -13.17
CA PRO A 121 -19.73 -7.39 -14.19
C PRO A 121 -19.00 -8.74 -14.22
N ALA A 122 -19.64 -9.77 -14.77
CA ALA A 122 -18.98 -11.06 -14.99
C ALA A 122 -17.73 -10.89 -15.87
N GLY A 123 -16.63 -11.52 -15.46
CA GLY A 123 -15.31 -11.35 -16.09
C GLY A 123 -14.53 -10.12 -15.61
N GLY A 124 -15.12 -9.29 -14.75
CA GLY A 124 -14.40 -8.19 -14.09
C GLY A 124 -13.29 -8.70 -13.16
N VAL A 125 -12.20 -7.97 -13.06
CA VAL A 125 -10.99 -8.38 -12.31
C VAL A 125 -10.74 -7.44 -11.16
N LEU A 126 -10.55 -7.98 -9.97
CA LEU A 126 -9.99 -7.30 -8.81
C LEU A 126 -8.53 -7.74 -8.64
N ALA A 127 -7.59 -6.81 -8.73
CA ALA A 127 -6.16 -7.06 -8.57
C ALA A 127 -5.61 -6.21 -7.41
N ILE A 128 -5.21 -6.85 -6.32
CA ILE A 128 -4.78 -6.19 -5.08
C ILE A 128 -3.38 -6.66 -4.68
N GLN A 129 -2.54 -5.72 -4.29
CA GLN A 129 -1.27 -5.98 -3.63
C GLN A 129 -1.21 -5.26 -2.29
N MET A 130 -0.73 -5.95 -1.26
CA MET A 130 -0.57 -5.40 0.10
C MET A 130 0.79 -5.78 0.69
N PRO A 131 1.47 -4.87 1.43
CA PRO A 131 2.57 -5.26 2.29
C PRO A 131 2.11 -6.24 3.38
N ASP A 132 2.73 -7.42 3.45
CA ASP A 132 2.52 -8.43 4.49
C ASP A 132 3.79 -8.54 5.34
N ASN A 133 4.12 -7.46 6.03
CA ASN A 133 5.41 -7.26 6.68
C ASN A 133 5.33 -6.85 8.15
N THR A 134 4.18 -7.01 8.80
CA THR A 134 3.98 -6.65 10.22
C THR A 134 4.90 -7.43 11.15
N ARG A 135 5.33 -8.64 10.75
CA ARG A 135 6.26 -9.51 11.48
C ARG A 135 7.73 -9.29 11.11
N GLU A 136 8.02 -8.36 10.21
CA GLU A 136 9.40 -8.00 9.89
C GLU A 136 9.98 -7.05 10.96
N PRO A 137 11.29 -7.15 11.29
CA PRO A 137 11.90 -6.38 12.38
C PRO A 137 11.57 -4.89 12.33
N ALA A 138 11.59 -4.29 11.14
CA ALA A 138 11.30 -2.86 11.00
C ALA A 138 9.88 -2.47 11.45
N LEU A 139 8.87 -3.32 11.27
CA LEU A 139 7.50 -3.07 11.74
C LEU A 139 7.32 -3.45 13.21
N MET A 140 7.94 -4.56 13.64
CA MET A 140 7.94 -4.96 15.05
C MET A 140 8.52 -3.86 15.93
N PHE A 141 9.62 -3.22 15.51
CA PHE A 141 10.24 -2.13 16.27
C PHE A 141 9.38 -0.87 16.35
N GLN A 142 8.50 -0.60 15.38
CA GLN A 142 7.53 0.49 15.51
C GLN A 142 6.59 0.24 16.69
N ARG A 143 6.07 -0.99 16.82
CA ARG A 143 5.22 -1.41 17.94
C ARG A 143 5.99 -1.36 19.26
N GLU A 144 7.16 -1.99 19.34
CA GLU A 144 7.98 -2.01 20.56
C GLU A 144 8.33 -0.59 21.07
N VAL A 145 8.64 0.33 20.15
CA VAL A 145 8.91 1.72 20.50
C VAL A 145 7.64 2.42 20.95
N SER A 146 6.47 2.14 20.34
CA SER A 146 5.21 2.73 20.75
C SER A 146 4.79 2.31 22.16
N GLU A 147 5.10 1.09 22.56
CA GLU A 147 4.82 0.53 23.89
C GLU A 147 5.80 1.02 24.98
N SER A 148 6.89 1.68 24.61
CA SER A 148 7.94 2.19 25.48
C SER A 148 8.09 3.71 25.36
N GLY A 149 8.67 4.36 26.36
CA GLY A 149 8.90 5.81 26.33
C GLY A 149 7.70 6.65 26.76
N PRO A 150 7.80 8.00 26.66
CA PRO A 150 6.83 8.94 27.22
C PRO A 150 5.50 8.99 26.46
N TRP A 151 5.40 8.39 25.29
CA TRP A 151 4.20 8.33 24.42
C TRP A 151 3.37 7.06 24.60
N ARG A 152 3.82 6.12 25.44
CA ARG A 152 3.19 4.80 25.58
C ARG A 152 1.70 4.84 25.96
N ASP A 153 1.29 5.88 26.67
CA ASP A 153 -0.10 6.04 27.14
C ASP A 153 -0.94 6.91 26.18
N HIS A 154 -0.40 7.30 25.00
CA HIS A 154 -1.12 8.10 24.01
C HIS A 154 -2.06 7.22 23.18
N PRO A 155 -3.40 7.43 23.25
CA PRO A 155 -4.36 6.52 22.62
C PRO A 155 -4.16 6.34 21.11
N GLU A 156 -3.89 7.41 20.36
CA GLU A 156 -3.68 7.35 18.92
C GLU A 156 -2.42 6.55 18.55
N ILE A 157 -1.38 6.63 19.38
CA ILE A 157 -0.13 5.87 19.17
C ILE A 157 -0.36 4.39 19.46
N GLN A 158 -1.17 4.05 20.47
CA GLN A 158 -1.51 2.65 20.75
C GLN A 158 -2.41 2.04 19.67
N ALA A 159 -3.22 2.85 19.01
CA ALA A 159 -4.04 2.44 17.87
C ALA A 159 -3.30 2.44 16.51
N ALA A 160 -2.06 2.97 16.45
CA ALA A 160 -1.30 3.13 15.21
C ALA A 160 -0.78 1.82 14.57
N PRO A 161 -0.42 0.74 15.33
CA PRO A 161 0.05 -0.50 14.71
C PRO A 161 -1.00 -1.11 13.77
N ARG A 162 -0.57 -1.44 12.55
CA ARG A 162 -1.43 -2.20 11.63
C ARG A 162 -1.65 -3.62 12.16
N GLU A 163 -2.84 -4.14 11.93
CA GLU A 163 -3.14 -5.55 12.13
C GLU A 163 -2.40 -6.42 11.10
N ASP A 164 -2.18 -7.70 11.47
CA ASP A 164 -1.71 -8.70 10.53
C ASP A 164 -2.76 -8.90 9.42
N LEU A 165 -2.30 -9.15 8.19
CA LEU A 165 -3.23 -9.55 7.14
C LEU A 165 -3.82 -10.94 7.48
N PRO A 166 -5.09 -11.21 7.11
CA PRO A 166 -5.62 -12.56 7.09
C PRO A 166 -4.72 -13.53 6.30
N SER A 167 -4.82 -14.82 6.60
CA SER A 167 -4.06 -15.83 5.85
C SER A 167 -4.56 -15.94 4.39
N PRO A 168 -3.73 -16.44 3.46
CA PRO A 168 -4.17 -16.71 2.09
C PRO A 168 -5.43 -17.59 2.01
N GLU A 169 -5.55 -18.58 2.90
CA GLU A 169 -6.72 -19.45 2.99
C GLU A 169 -7.99 -18.65 3.36
N ALA A 170 -7.87 -17.72 4.33
CA ALA A 170 -9.01 -16.89 4.73
C ALA A 170 -9.48 -15.96 3.59
N TYR A 171 -8.55 -15.39 2.80
CA TYR A 171 -8.92 -14.66 1.59
C TYR A 171 -9.54 -15.57 0.54
N TYR A 172 -9.00 -16.77 0.33
CA TYR A 172 -9.54 -17.73 -0.61
C TYR A 172 -10.98 -18.10 -0.26
N ASP A 173 -11.23 -18.51 0.97
CA ASP A 173 -12.56 -18.93 1.44
C ASP A 173 -13.60 -17.80 1.35
N LEU A 174 -13.17 -16.54 1.60
CA LEU A 174 -14.04 -15.39 1.52
C LEU A 174 -14.38 -14.99 0.06
N LEU A 175 -13.40 -15.03 -0.84
CA LEU A 175 -13.53 -14.49 -2.18
C LEU A 175 -13.94 -15.54 -3.22
N LYS A 176 -13.54 -16.82 -3.05
CA LYS A 176 -13.84 -17.89 -4.01
C LYS A 176 -15.33 -18.06 -4.33
N PRO A 177 -16.27 -17.91 -3.38
CA PRO A 177 -17.71 -18.01 -3.70
C PRO A 177 -18.22 -16.99 -4.72
N VAL A 178 -17.50 -15.88 -4.90
CA VAL A 178 -17.88 -14.78 -5.83
C VAL A 178 -16.89 -14.65 -7.01
N CYS A 179 -15.91 -15.57 -7.12
CA CYS A 179 -14.91 -15.59 -8.18
C CYS A 179 -15.02 -16.85 -9.05
N SER A 180 -15.00 -16.68 -10.37
CA SER A 180 -14.78 -17.77 -11.32
C SER A 180 -13.35 -18.31 -11.24
N ALA A 181 -12.37 -17.40 -11.09
CA ALA A 181 -10.96 -17.73 -10.85
C ALA A 181 -10.36 -16.82 -9.77
N ILE A 182 -9.41 -17.36 -9.00
CA ILE A 182 -8.66 -16.60 -8.00
C ILE A 182 -7.23 -17.12 -7.94
N ASP A 183 -6.28 -16.20 -7.89
CA ASP A 183 -4.86 -16.46 -7.67
C ASP A 183 -4.36 -15.64 -6.48
N ILE A 184 -3.63 -16.28 -5.56
CA ILE A 184 -3.11 -15.66 -4.33
C ILE A 184 -1.66 -16.12 -4.15
N TRP A 185 -0.73 -15.16 -4.07
CA TRP A 185 0.69 -15.49 -3.90
C TRP A 185 1.45 -14.45 -3.08
N HIS A 186 2.64 -14.82 -2.62
CA HIS A 186 3.58 -13.91 -1.97
C HIS A 186 4.82 -13.68 -2.82
N ILE A 187 5.33 -12.46 -2.78
CA ILE A 187 6.68 -12.12 -3.24
C ILE A 187 7.43 -11.48 -2.09
N VAL A 188 8.65 -11.95 -1.86
CA VAL A 188 9.57 -11.35 -0.89
C VAL A 188 10.60 -10.50 -1.64
N TYR A 189 10.47 -9.18 -1.53
CA TYR A 189 11.50 -8.25 -2.03
C TYR A 189 12.61 -8.09 -0.99
N ASN A 190 13.85 -7.94 -1.46
CA ASN A 190 14.97 -7.55 -0.63
C ASN A 190 15.50 -6.22 -1.18
N HIS A 191 15.00 -5.11 -0.63
CA HIS A 191 15.41 -3.78 -1.07
C HIS A 191 16.82 -3.47 -0.57
N VAL A 192 17.71 -3.09 -1.48
CA VAL A 192 19.09 -2.69 -1.17
C VAL A 192 19.07 -1.24 -0.72
N MET A 193 19.19 -1.03 0.59
CA MET A 193 19.16 0.29 1.21
C MET A 193 20.59 0.79 1.45
N ALA A 194 20.81 2.09 1.23
CA ALA A 194 22.12 2.71 1.37
C ALA A 194 22.72 2.61 2.78
N SER A 195 21.88 2.56 3.81
CA SER A 195 22.26 2.44 5.20
C SER A 195 21.06 2.00 6.05
N PRO A 196 21.24 1.58 7.33
CA PRO A 196 20.13 1.36 8.24
C PRO A 196 19.22 2.59 8.39
N GLN A 197 19.76 3.80 8.41
CA GLN A 197 18.99 5.04 8.51
C GLN A 197 18.07 5.25 7.31
N ALA A 198 18.44 4.76 6.12
CA ALA A 198 17.58 4.80 4.95
C ALA A 198 16.29 3.97 5.14
N ILE A 199 16.32 2.93 5.98
CA ILE A 199 15.12 2.17 6.38
C ILE A 199 14.17 3.05 7.21
N THR A 200 14.70 3.83 8.17
CA THR A 200 13.89 4.80 8.91
C THR A 200 13.24 5.80 7.96
N GLU A 201 14.00 6.34 7.01
CA GLU A 201 13.47 7.27 6.00
C GLU A 201 12.41 6.64 5.11
N TRP A 202 12.55 5.36 4.74
CA TRP A 202 11.53 4.61 4.01
C TRP A 202 10.18 4.62 4.74
N PHE A 203 10.20 4.29 6.02
CA PHE A 203 8.98 4.17 6.82
C PHE A 203 8.41 5.51 7.31
N LYS A 204 9.21 6.58 7.37
CA LYS A 204 8.71 7.94 7.63
C LYS A 204 7.67 8.39 6.60
N GLY A 205 7.77 7.94 5.36
CA GLY A 205 6.78 8.22 4.31
C GLY A 205 5.61 7.23 4.28
N SER A 206 5.46 6.37 5.28
CA SER A 206 4.41 5.34 5.30
C SER A 206 4.03 4.94 6.74
N SER A 207 4.35 3.74 7.18
CA SER A 207 3.86 3.15 8.45
C SER A 207 4.29 3.86 9.73
N LEU A 208 5.29 4.74 9.71
CA LEU A 208 5.63 5.57 10.88
C LEU A 208 4.70 6.79 11.03
N GLN A 209 3.99 7.23 9.99
CA GLN A 209 3.14 8.42 10.06
C GLN A 209 2.08 8.36 11.18
N PRO A 210 1.32 7.26 11.36
CA PRO A 210 0.35 7.17 12.43
C PRO A 210 0.95 7.34 13.84
N PHE A 211 2.21 6.93 14.03
CA PHE A 211 2.91 7.12 15.31
C PHE A 211 3.46 8.53 15.49
N LEU A 212 3.85 9.18 14.40
CA LEU A 212 4.53 10.48 14.46
C LEU A 212 3.55 11.66 14.44
N SER A 213 2.41 11.54 13.76
CA SER A 213 1.44 12.64 13.61
C SER A 213 0.91 13.17 14.94
N PRO A 214 0.60 12.33 15.95
CA PRO A 214 0.11 12.82 17.23
C PRO A 214 1.17 13.50 18.12
N LEU A 215 2.47 13.34 17.80
CA LEU A 215 3.58 13.79 18.62
C LEU A 215 3.98 15.24 18.28
N ASP A 216 4.37 16.00 19.31
CA ASP A 216 5.10 17.25 19.11
C ASP A 216 6.50 17.02 18.52
N ALA A 217 7.18 18.08 18.12
CA ALA A 217 8.47 17.99 17.44
C ALA A 217 9.54 17.28 18.31
N GLY A 218 9.60 17.55 19.60
CA GLY A 218 10.59 16.96 20.51
C GLY A 218 10.31 15.48 20.79
N ALA A 219 9.05 15.09 20.98
CA ALA A 219 8.66 13.70 21.16
C ALA A 219 8.85 12.90 19.86
N ARG A 220 8.54 13.49 18.70
CA ARG A 220 8.76 12.91 17.36
C ARG A 220 10.23 12.58 17.12
N GLU A 221 11.14 13.51 17.46
CA GLU A 221 12.59 13.30 17.35
C GLU A 221 13.05 12.14 18.25
N LYS A 222 12.60 12.09 19.50
CA LYS A 222 12.94 11.01 20.44
C LYS A 222 12.41 9.64 19.98
N PHE A 223 11.18 9.59 19.43
CA PHE A 223 10.60 8.37 18.85
C PHE A 223 11.46 7.86 17.70
N LEU A 224 11.78 8.74 16.76
CA LEU A 224 12.60 8.40 15.60
C LEU A 224 14.01 7.96 16.01
N ALA A 225 14.62 8.59 17.01
CA ALA A 225 15.94 8.19 17.53
C ALA A 225 15.89 6.79 18.15
N ALA A 226 14.86 6.49 18.97
CA ALA A 226 14.68 5.17 19.57
C ALA A 226 14.45 4.08 18.52
N TYR A 227 13.59 4.35 17.53
CA TYR A 227 13.33 3.45 16.41
C TYR A 227 14.59 3.21 15.57
N THR A 228 15.29 4.29 15.17
CA THR A 228 16.50 4.19 14.34
C THR A 228 17.61 3.39 15.03
N ARG A 229 17.74 3.48 16.34
CA ARG A 229 18.72 2.68 17.11
C ARG A 229 18.43 1.18 16.94
N LYS A 230 17.17 0.76 17.10
CA LYS A 230 16.77 -0.66 16.89
C LYS A 230 17.02 -1.11 15.45
N ILE A 231 16.76 -0.25 14.46
CA ILE A 231 17.07 -0.52 13.05
C ILE A 231 18.56 -0.74 12.84
N ILE A 232 19.43 0.12 13.39
CA ILE A 232 20.88 -0.03 13.28
C ILE A 232 21.37 -1.34 13.91
N ASP A 233 20.76 -1.73 15.03
CA ASP A 233 21.12 -2.96 15.73
C ASP A 233 20.71 -4.22 14.96
N ALA A 234 19.60 -4.21 14.25
CA ALA A 234 19.06 -5.36 13.52
C ALA A 234 19.60 -5.48 12.08
N TYR A 235 19.75 -4.37 11.38
CA TYR A 235 20.14 -4.35 9.98
C TYR A 235 21.65 -4.08 9.82
N LYS A 236 22.45 -5.15 9.90
CA LYS A 236 23.91 -5.02 9.80
C LYS A 236 24.36 -4.80 8.36
N PRO A 237 25.32 -3.87 8.14
CA PRO A 237 25.89 -3.62 6.82
C PRO A 237 26.48 -4.88 6.20
N ARG A 238 26.31 -5.03 4.89
CA ARG A 238 26.94 -6.06 4.07
C ARG A 238 28.35 -5.59 3.67
N PHE A 239 29.05 -6.41 2.87
CA PHE A 239 30.44 -6.13 2.48
C PHE A 239 30.63 -4.78 1.75
N ASP A 240 29.56 -4.27 1.09
CA ASP A 240 29.54 -3.00 0.37
C ASP A 240 29.01 -1.83 1.21
N GLY A 241 28.78 -2.05 2.52
CA GLY A 241 28.23 -1.06 3.46
C GLY A 241 26.72 -0.88 3.40
N LYS A 242 26.01 -1.52 2.45
CA LYS A 242 24.56 -1.46 2.32
C LYS A 242 23.86 -2.47 3.22
N VAL A 243 22.55 -2.30 3.39
CA VAL A 243 21.70 -3.23 4.14
C VAL A 243 20.55 -3.74 3.28
N LEU A 244 20.04 -4.93 3.61
CA LEU A 244 18.89 -5.52 2.92
C LEU A 244 17.64 -5.36 3.78
N LEU A 245 16.65 -4.64 3.26
CA LEU A 245 15.32 -4.56 3.84
C LEU A 245 14.46 -5.66 3.21
N ARG A 246 14.20 -6.72 3.97
CA ARG A 246 13.26 -7.77 3.58
C ARG A 246 11.84 -7.22 3.64
N PHE A 247 11.06 -7.41 2.56
CA PHE A 247 9.76 -6.81 2.41
C PHE A 247 8.76 -7.76 1.72
N PRO A 248 8.13 -8.66 2.48
CA PRO A 248 7.09 -9.54 1.96
C PRO A 248 5.85 -8.76 1.54
N ARG A 249 5.21 -9.21 0.46
CA ARG A 249 3.95 -8.67 -0.06
C ARG A 249 3.03 -9.78 -0.50
N LEU A 250 1.76 -9.62 -0.19
CA LEU A 250 0.67 -10.49 -0.62
C LEU A 250 0.03 -9.91 -1.88
N PHE A 251 -0.28 -10.78 -2.83
CA PHE A 251 -0.92 -10.47 -4.11
C PHE A 251 -2.18 -11.31 -4.25
N ILE A 252 -3.24 -10.71 -4.74
CA ILE A 252 -4.53 -11.36 -4.97
C ILE A 252 -5.09 -10.87 -6.31
N VAL A 253 -5.43 -11.80 -7.20
CA VAL A 253 -6.15 -11.52 -8.45
C VAL A 253 -7.40 -12.39 -8.47
N GLY A 254 -8.57 -11.76 -8.38
CA GLY A 254 -9.87 -12.42 -8.44
C GLY A 254 -10.62 -12.02 -9.72
N VAL A 255 -11.19 -12.99 -10.40
CA VAL A 255 -12.06 -12.80 -11.58
C VAL A 255 -13.49 -13.07 -11.17
N ARG A 256 -14.39 -12.11 -11.40
CA ARG A 256 -15.82 -12.21 -11.12
C ARG A 256 -16.52 -13.29 -11.95
#